data_9765a3389bb905cdf9bfdb4e2e6feee3
#
_entry.id   9765a3389bb905cdf9bfdb4e2e6feee3
#
_cell.length_a   1.000
_cell.length_b   1.000
_cell.length_c   1.000
_cell.angle_alpha   90.00
_cell.angle_beta   90.00
_cell.angle_gamma   90.00
#
_symmetry.space_group_name_H-M   'P 1'
#
loop_
_entity.id
_entity.type
_entity.pdbx_description
1 polymer ?
#
loop_
_entity_poly.entity_id
_entity_poly.type
_entity_poly.pdbx_seq_one_letter_code
_entity_poly.pdbx_strand_id
1 'polypeptide(L)'
;MKVLLLNGSPRKEGCTFTALSEVAKTLNHNGIDTEIFQAGNPDTDNVKAAAAKLKEADALIVGSPVYWASPSGQIIEFMDKLCSMAGKDMLHKPAAAVASARRAGTTATLDVLQKYFSYHEMPVVSANYWNMVHGNTPAEVAQDEEGLQIMRSLGNNMAW
;
A
#
# COMPACT_ATOMS: atom_id res chain seq x y z
N MET A 1 18.01 -3.58 -1.93
CA MET A 1 16.86 -3.05 -1.15
C MET A 1 15.60 -3.71 -1.61
N LYS A 2 14.67 -3.93 -0.71
CA LYS A 2 13.39 -4.62 -0.99
C LYS A 2 12.22 -3.83 -0.40
N VAL A 3 11.17 -3.62 -1.17
CA VAL A 3 9.92 -2.99 -0.72
C VAL A 3 8.81 -4.04 -0.66
N LEU A 4 8.13 -4.13 0.49
CA LEU A 4 6.94 -4.94 0.66
C LEU A 4 5.71 -4.09 0.36
N LEU A 5 4.86 -4.54 -0.57
CA LEU A 5 3.60 -3.88 -0.90
C LEU A 5 2.43 -4.76 -0.43
N LEU A 6 1.61 -4.28 0.48
CA LEU A 6 0.44 -5.00 1.00
C LEU A 6 -0.79 -4.65 0.17
N ASN A 7 -1.35 -5.62 -0.55
CA ASN A 7 -2.63 -5.48 -1.23
C ASN A 7 -3.78 -5.78 -0.25
N GLY A 8 -4.37 -4.74 0.31
CA GLY A 8 -5.48 -4.81 1.26
C GLY A 8 -6.86 -5.04 0.63
N SER A 9 -6.93 -5.23 -0.68
CA SER A 9 -8.17 -5.59 -1.33
C SER A 9 -8.50 -7.08 -1.11
N PRO A 10 -9.76 -7.45 -0.85
CA PRO A 10 -10.17 -8.86 -0.89
C PRO A 10 -10.03 -9.47 -2.29
N ARG A 11 -9.94 -8.64 -3.33
CA ARG A 11 -9.70 -9.07 -4.72
C ARG A 11 -8.20 -9.07 -5.00
N LYS A 12 -7.65 -10.25 -5.30
CA LYS A 12 -6.20 -10.44 -5.53
C LYS A 12 -5.68 -9.55 -6.68
N GLU A 13 -6.41 -9.48 -7.78
CA GLU A 13 -6.03 -8.73 -9.00
C GLU A 13 -7.05 -7.61 -9.30
N GLY A 14 -7.43 -6.85 -8.27
CA GLY A 14 -8.36 -5.73 -8.38
C GLY A 14 -7.67 -4.38 -8.63
N CYS A 15 -8.43 -3.30 -8.51
CA CYS A 15 -7.96 -1.93 -8.73
C CYS A 15 -6.75 -1.56 -7.84
N THR A 16 -6.76 -1.98 -6.57
CA THR A 16 -5.64 -1.76 -5.65
C THR A 16 -4.37 -2.46 -6.14
N PHE A 17 -4.49 -3.71 -6.61
CA PHE A 17 -3.36 -4.45 -7.17
C PHE A 17 -2.79 -3.75 -8.41
N THR A 18 -3.65 -3.21 -9.29
CA THR A 18 -3.22 -2.46 -10.48
C THR A 18 -2.40 -1.23 -10.09
N ALA A 19 -2.86 -0.46 -9.09
CA ALA A 19 -2.13 0.69 -8.57
C ALA A 19 -0.76 0.28 -7.98
N LEU A 20 -0.74 -0.73 -7.10
CA LEU A 20 0.49 -1.23 -6.49
C LEU A 20 1.46 -1.81 -7.52
N SER A 21 0.95 -2.42 -8.60
CA SER A 21 1.79 -2.95 -9.68
C SER A 21 2.52 -1.85 -10.44
N GLU A 22 1.92 -0.68 -10.64
CA GLU A 22 2.59 0.47 -11.26
C GLU A 22 3.69 1.05 -10.37
N VAL A 23 3.45 1.12 -9.04
CA VAL A 23 4.49 1.48 -8.07
C VAL A 23 5.63 0.47 -8.09
N ALA A 24 5.32 -0.83 -8.04
CA ALA A 24 6.31 -1.91 -8.06
C ALA A 24 7.15 -1.89 -9.35
N LYS A 25 6.52 -1.69 -10.50
CA LYS A 25 7.20 -1.55 -11.79
C LYS A 25 8.21 -0.40 -11.77
N THR A 26 7.83 0.74 -11.20
CA THR A 26 8.71 1.90 -11.08
C THR A 26 9.88 1.65 -10.13
N LEU A 27 9.63 1.01 -8.98
CA LEU A 27 10.68 0.61 -8.04
C LEU A 27 11.67 -0.37 -8.67
N ASN A 28 11.16 -1.39 -9.37
CA ASN A 28 12.01 -2.37 -10.06
C ASN A 28 12.87 -1.71 -11.15
N HIS A 29 12.32 -0.72 -11.87
CA HIS A 29 13.09 0.07 -12.85
C HIS A 29 14.24 0.85 -12.18
N ASN A 30 14.07 1.26 -10.93
CA ASN A 30 15.11 1.89 -10.10
C ASN A 30 16.02 0.89 -9.39
N GLY A 31 15.97 -0.39 -9.74
CA GLY A 31 16.85 -1.44 -9.16
C GLY A 31 16.46 -1.88 -7.73
N ILE A 32 15.23 -1.63 -7.32
CA ILE A 32 14.72 -2.02 -5.99
C ILE A 32 13.78 -3.21 -6.15
N ASP A 33 14.05 -4.30 -5.44
CA ASP A 33 13.21 -5.49 -5.45
C ASP A 33 11.86 -5.22 -4.79
N THR A 34 10.81 -5.79 -5.34
CA THR A 34 9.45 -5.61 -4.81
C THR A 34 8.72 -6.93 -4.63
N GLU A 35 7.86 -6.98 -3.64
CA GLU A 35 6.93 -8.08 -3.44
C GLU A 35 5.55 -7.54 -3.12
N ILE A 36 4.54 -7.86 -3.94
CA ILE A 36 3.13 -7.56 -3.63
C ILE A 36 2.54 -8.74 -2.88
N PHE A 37 2.20 -8.52 -1.61
CA PHE A 37 1.63 -9.51 -0.71
C PHE A 37 0.12 -9.32 -0.56
N GLN A 38 -0.66 -10.40 -0.65
CA GLN A 38 -2.11 -10.35 -0.49
C GLN A 38 -2.50 -10.24 0.97
N ALA A 39 -2.82 -9.03 1.42
CA ALA A 39 -3.21 -8.68 2.78
C ALA A 39 -4.74 -8.56 2.97
N GLY A 40 -5.53 -8.78 1.93
CA GLY A 40 -7.00 -8.75 1.99
C GLY A 40 -7.64 -9.96 2.71
N ASN A 41 -6.83 -10.83 3.30
CA ASN A 41 -7.25 -11.90 4.20
C ASN A 41 -6.51 -11.75 5.54
N PRO A 42 -7.18 -11.34 6.62
CA PRO A 42 -6.55 -11.04 7.91
C PRO A 42 -6.40 -12.25 8.84
N ASP A 43 -6.39 -13.48 8.32
CA ASP A 43 -6.13 -14.65 9.17
C ASP A 43 -4.71 -14.62 9.77
N THR A 44 -4.55 -15.28 10.91
CA THR A 44 -3.33 -15.21 11.71
C THR A 44 -2.10 -15.73 10.97
N ASP A 45 -2.24 -16.77 10.14
CA ASP A 45 -1.08 -17.34 9.45
C ASP A 45 -0.66 -16.45 8.28
N ASN A 46 -1.61 -15.79 7.61
CA ASN A 46 -1.32 -14.79 6.60
C ASN A 46 -0.58 -13.56 7.20
N VAL A 47 -1.03 -13.11 8.39
CA VAL A 47 -0.35 -12.03 9.12
C VAL A 47 1.07 -12.42 9.54
N LYS A 48 1.29 -13.63 10.05
CA LYS A 48 2.64 -14.14 10.36
C LYS A 48 3.56 -14.18 9.14
N ALA A 49 3.03 -14.62 7.99
CA ALA A 49 3.78 -14.63 6.74
C ALA A 49 4.19 -13.21 6.31
N ALA A 50 3.28 -12.23 6.43
CA ALA A 50 3.61 -10.83 6.16
C ALA A 50 4.63 -10.26 7.16
N ALA A 51 4.53 -10.59 8.45
CA ALA A 51 5.48 -10.17 9.46
C ALA A 51 6.91 -10.66 9.17
N ALA A 52 7.06 -11.91 8.74
CA ALA A 52 8.35 -12.45 8.31
C ALA A 52 8.94 -11.67 7.12
N LYS A 53 8.10 -11.33 6.11
CA LYS A 53 8.52 -10.55 4.94
C LYS A 53 8.84 -9.09 5.29
N LEU A 54 8.07 -8.48 6.20
CA LEU A 54 8.29 -7.12 6.68
C LEU A 54 9.66 -6.98 7.37
N LYS A 55 10.06 -8.00 8.14
CA LYS A 55 11.37 -8.03 8.78
C LYS A 55 12.52 -7.92 7.79
N GLU A 56 12.38 -8.54 6.61
CA GLU A 56 13.38 -8.55 5.54
C GLU A 56 13.27 -7.36 4.58
N ALA A 57 12.18 -6.61 4.64
CA ALA A 57 11.94 -5.46 3.77
C ALA A 57 12.58 -4.19 4.34
N ASP A 58 13.01 -3.30 3.46
CA ASP A 58 13.57 -1.98 3.80
C ASP A 58 12.49 -0.90 3.87
N ALA A 59 11.33 -1.10 3.21
CA ALA A 59 10.22 -0.17 3.17
C ALA A 59 8.87 -0.90 3.04
N LEU A 60 7.77 -0.20 3.37
CA LEU A 60 6.41 -0.73 3.36
C LEU A 60 5.46 0.17 2.57
N ILE A 61 4.68 -0.41 1.67
CA ILE A 61 3.56 0.28 1.01
C ILE A 61 2.27 -0.47 1.30
N VAL A 62 1.23 0.23 1.76
CA VAL A 62 -0.07 -0.36 2.06
C VAL A 62 -1.12 0.20 1.12
N GLY A 63 -1.69 -0.66 0.28
CA GLY A 63 -2.78 -0.32 -0.62
C GLY A 63 -4.14 -0.79 -0.10
N SER A 64 -5.16 0.02 -0.27
CA SER A 64 -6.54 -0.33 0.09
C SER A 64 -7.55 0.15 -0.95
N PRO A 65 -8.61 -0.63 -1.23
CA PRO A 65 -9.80 -0.05 -1.83
C PRO A 65 -10.51 0.85 -0.83
N VAL A 66 -11.25 1.83 -1.33
CA VAL A 66 -12.12 2.68 -0.51
C VAL A 66 -13.48 2.01 -0.33
N TYR A 67 -13.82 1.68 0.89
CA TYR A 67 -15.14 1.19 1.30
C TYR A 67 -15.72 2.14 2.35
N TRP A 68 -16.88 2.76 2.05
CA TRP A 68 -17.56 3.69 2.97
C TRP A 68 -16.63 4.84 3.44
N ALA A 69 -15.88 5.44 2.49
CA ALA A 69 -14.90 6.50 2.73
C ALA A 69 -13.82 6.13 3.77
N SER A 70 -13.45 4.84 3.83
CA SER A 70 -12.44 4.29 4.75
C SER A 70 -11.65 3.17 4.03
N PRO A 71 -10.51 2.74 4.56
CA PRO A 71 -9.89 1.50 4.09
C PRO A 71 -10.84 0.30 4.24
N SER A 72 -10.59 -0.77 3.50
CA SER A 72 -11.36 -2.01 3.70
C SER A 72 -11.19 -2.52 5.13
N GLY A 73 -12.27 -3.09 5.71
CA GLY A 73 -12.20 -3.68 7.05
C GLY A 73 -11.13 -4.77 7.16
N GLN A 74 -10.87 -5.48 6.05
CA GLN A 74 -9.85 -6.52 5.99
C GLN A 74 -8.45 -5.96 6.22
N ILE A 75 -8.09 -4.84 5.57
CA ILE A 75 -6.75 -4.26 5.76
C ILE A 75 -6.61 -3.62 7.14
N ILE A 76 -7.66 -3.06 7.70
CA ILE A 76 -7.64 -2.53 9.08
C ILE A 76 -7.33 -3.66 10.05
N GLU A 77 -8.10 -4.75 10.01
CA GLU A 77 -7.87 -5.91 10.87
C GLU A 77 -6.48 -6.51 10.67
N PHE A 78 -6.03 -6.57 9.40
CA PHE A 78 -4.70 -7.06 9.06
C PHE A 78 -3.61 -6.18 9.67
N MET A 79 -3.71 -4.86 9.54
CA MET A 79 -2.73 -3.91 10.08
C MET A 79 -2.73 -3.90 11.61
N ASP A 80 -3.88 -3.99 12.26
CA ASP A 80 -3.97 -4.10 13.73
C ASP A 80 -3.18 -5.32 14.24
N LYS A 81 -3.36 -6.46 13.58
CA LYS A 81 -2.62 -7.69 13.93
C LYS A 81 -1.13 -7.60 13.59
N LEU A 82 -0.80 -7.08 12.41
CA LEU A 82 0.59 -6.95 11.94
C LEU A 82 1.38 -6.00 12.86
N CYS A 83 0.82 -4.85 13.19
CA CYS A 83 1.43 -3.86 14.07
C CYS A 83 1.62 -4.41 15.50
N SER A 84 0.65 -5.16 16.00
CA SER A 84 0.76 -5.82 17.31
C SER A 84 1.86 -6.90 17.34
N MET A 85 2.09 -7.58 16.20
CA MET A 85 3.03 -8.69 16.08
C MET A 85 4.45 -8.21 15.73
N ALA A 86 4.58 -7.27 14.80
CA ALA A 86 5.82 -6.89 14.14
C ALA A 86 6.09 -5.37 14.14
N GLY A 87 5.45 -4.61 15.03
CA GLY A 87 5.60 -3.14 15.06
C GLY A 87 7.05 -2.68 15.23
N LYS A 88 7.88 -3.43 15.95
CA LYS A 88 9.31 -3.12 16.12
C LYS A 88 10.10 -3.24 14.80
N ASP A 89 9.67 -4.09 13.89
CA ASP A 89 10.30 -4.27 12.59
C ASP A 89 9.89 -3.16 11.58
N MET A 90 8.98 -2.27 11.97
CA MET A 90 8.53 -1.12 11.18
C MET A 90 9.38 0.13 11.42
N LEU A 91 10.00 0.25 12.59
CA LEU A 91 10.71 1.46 13.02
C LEU A 91 11.69 1.98 11.95
N HIS A 92 11.53 3.26 11.61
CA HIS A 92 12.39 4.02 10.69
C HIS A 92 12.37 3.53 9.23
N LYS A 93 11.58 2.52 8.88
CA LYS A 93 11.38 2.14 7.48
C LYS A 93 10.48 3.16 6.79
N PRO A 94 10.82 3.66 5.60
CA PRO A 94 9.91 4.48 4.80
C PRO A 94 8.60 3.74 4.53
N ALA A 95 7.48 4.47 4.57
CA ALA A 95 6.18 3.89 4.29
C ALA A 95 5.30 4.79 3.44
N ALA A 96 4.37 4.20 2.69
CA ALA A 96 3.37 4.93 1.95
C ALA A 96 2.02 4.21 1.96
N ALA A 97 0.94 4.99 1.91
CA ALA A 97 -0.41 4.48 1.68
C ALA A 97 -0.84 4.75 0.23
N VAL A 98 -1.62 3.83 -0.35
CA VAL A 98 -2.23 3.97 -1.68
C VAL A 98 -3.72 3.65 -1.58
N ALA A 99 -4.57 4.50 -2.14
CA ALA A 99 -6.01 4.30 -2.17
C ALA A 99 -6.51 4.07 -3.61
N SER A 100 -7.37 3.08 -3.80
CA SER A 100 -8.09 2.89 -5.06
C SER A 100 -9.59 3.09 -4.82
N ALA A 101 -10.24 3.92 -5.63
CA ALA A 101 -11.65 4.23 -5.48
C ALA A 101 -12.34 4.41 -6.82
N ARG A 102 -13.66 4.19 -6.82
CA ARG A 102 -14.49 4.61 -7.95
C ARG A 102 -14.66 6.13 -7.98
N ARG A 103 -14.80 6.78 -6.82
CA ARG A 103 -15.05 8.23 -6.65
C ARG A 103 -14.38 8.79 -5.40
N ALA A 104 -15.16 9.22 -4.41
CA ALA A 104 -14.72 9.91 -3.21
C ALA A 104 -14.23 8.97 -2.09
N GLY A 105 -13.57 9.54 -1.06
CA GLY A 105 -13.14 8.85 0.16
C GLY A 105 -11.67 8.43 0.17
N THR A 106 -10.92 8.75 -0.85
CA THR A 106 -9.50 8.38 -0.96
C THR A 106 -8.64 9.05 0.11
N THR A 107 -8.79 10.36 0.34
CA THR A 107 -8.01 11.08 1.36
C THR A 107 -8.30 10.55 2.76
N ALA A 108 -9.56 10.32 3.11
CA ALA A 108 -9.92 9.71 4.40
C ALA A 108 -9.32 8.30 4.57
N THR A 109 -9.24 7.52 3.49
CA THR A 109 -8.58 6.21 3.48
C THR A 109 -7.07 6.35 3.74
N LEU A 110 -6.40 7.29 3.08
CA LEU A 110 -4.98 7.56 3.29
C LEU A 110 -4.70 8.01 4.72
N ASP A 111 -5.52 8.91 5.28
CA ASP A 111 -5.38 9.41 6.66
C ASP A 111 -5.43 8.27 7.69
N VAL A 112 -6.31 7.30 7.51
CA VAL A 112 -6.40 6.14 8.42
C VAL A 112 -5.13 5.30 8.33
N LEU A 113 -4.67 4.96 7.11
CA LEU A 113 -3.50 4.11 6.93
C LEU A 113 -2.21 4.79 7.42
N GLN A 114 -2.06 6.09 7.21
CA GLN A 114 -0.88 6.86 7.64
C GLN A 114 -0.72 6.91 9.16
N LYS A 115 -1.79 6.74 9.94
CA LYS A 115 -1.70 6.67 11.40
C LYS A 115 -0.90 5.46 11.89
N TYR A 116 -0.99 4.33 11.21
CA TYR A 116 -0.15 3.17 11.53
C TYR A 116 1.34 3.50 11.34
N PHE A 117 1.68 4.24 10.29
CA PHE A 117 3.06 4.60 9.99
C PHE A 117 3.61 5.62 11.00
N SER A 118 2.86 6.68 11.26
CA SER A 118 3.29 7.72 12.21
C SER A 118 3.43 7.19 13.63
N TYR A 119 2.57 6.25 14.06
CA TYR A 119 2.70 5.61 15.36
C TYR A 119 4.00 4.78 15.49
N HIS A 120 4.46 4.18 14.40
CA HIS A 120 5.67 3.35 14.37
C HIS A 120 6.92 4.11 13.90
N GLU A 121 6.94 5.44 13.99
CA GLU A 121 8.09 6.29 13.63
C GLU A 121 8.60 6.07 12.19
N MET A 122 7.69 5.71 11.27
CA MET A 122 8.00 5.51 9.87
C MET A 122 7.91 6.83 9.10
N PRO A 123 8.96 7.26 8.37
CA PRO A 123 8.85 8.37 7.44
C PRO A 123 7.79 8.10 6.37
N VAL A 124 6.81 9.00 6.23
CA VAL A 124 5.75 8.86 5.23
C VAL A 124 6.21 9.44 3.90
N VAL A 125 6.24 8.60 2.87
CA VAL A 125 6.60 9.00 1.51
C VAL A 125 5.34 9.38 0.74
N SER A 126 5.37 10.53 0.08
CA SER A 126 4.30 11.06 -0.76
C SER A 126 4.72 11.16 -2.23
N ALA A 127 3.74 11.28 -3.12
CA ALA A 127 3.95 11.64 -4.52
C ALA A 127 3.78 13.16 -4.73
N ASN A 128 3.66 13.57 -5.98
CA ASN A 128 3.31 14.95 -6.35
C ASN A 128 1.83 15.31 -6.11
N TYR A 129 1.02 14.33 -5.70
CA TYR A 129 -0.38 14.47 -5.27
C TYR A 129 -0.70 13.39 -4.23
N TRP A 130 -1.93 13.34 -3.69
CA TRP A 130 -2.35 12.23 -2.83
C TRP A 130 -2.31 10.91 -3.59
N ASN A 131 -1.79 9.87 -2.96
CA ASN A 131 -1.51 8.56 -3.57
C ASN A 131 -2.80 7.79 -3.86
N MET A 132 -3.49 8.13 -4.93
CA MET A 132 -4.77 7.52 -5.29
C MET A 132 -4.88 7.21 -6.78
N VAL A 133 -5.72 6.24 -7.10
CA VAL A 133 -6.18 5.93 -8.45
C VAL A 133 -7.71 5.81 -8.47
N HIS A 134 -8.31 6.09 -9.62
CA HIS A 134 -9.75 6.00 -9.83
C HIS A 134 -10.11 4.96 -10.89
N GLY A 135 -11.15 4.18 -10.60
CA GLY A 135 -11.70 3.17 -11.49
C GLY A 135 -12.53 2.15 -10.71
N ASN A 136 -13.52 1.59 -11.36
CA ASN A 136 -14.37 0.52 -10.82
C ASN A 136 -13.82 -0.88 -11.18
N THR A 137 -13.00 -0.94 -12.21
CA THR A 137 -12.34 -2.15 -12.69
C THR A 137 -10.84 -1.90 -12.89
N PRO A 138 -10.00 -2.95 -12.91
CA PRO A 138 -8.59 -2.80 -13.27
C PRO A 138 -8.35 -2.11 -14.61
N ALA A 139 -9.21 -2.38 -15.61
CA ALA A 139 -9.13 -1.75 -16.93
C ALA A 139 -9.41 -0.23 -16.87
N GLU A 140 -10.34 0.22 -16.02
CA GLU A 140 -10.59 1.64 -15.80
C GLU A 140 -9.43 2.30 -15.06
N VAL A 141 -8.85 1.65 -14.04
CA VAL A 141 -7.63 2.16 -13.37
C VAL A 141 -6.47 2.28 -14.36
N ALA A 142 -6.33 1.36 -15.30
CA ALA A 142 -5.31 1.43 -16.35
C ALA A 142 -5.50 2.62 -17.32
N GLN A 143 -6.68 3.25 -17.33
CA GLN A 143 -6.99 4.46 -18.09
C GLN A 143 -6.89 5.75 -17.26
N ASP A 144 -6.71 5.64 -15.95
CA ASP A 144 -6.46 6.78 -15.06
C ASP A 144 -5.00 7.24 -15.18
N GLU A 145 -4.71 7.98 -16.24
CA GLU A 145 -3.34 8.42 -16.55
C GLU A 145 -2.73 9.28 -15.44
N GLU A 146 -3.53 10.13 -14.80
CA GLU A 146 -3.10 10.96 -13.67
C GLU A 146 -2.79 10.08 -12.45
N GLY A 147 -3.68 9.18 -12.09
CA GLY A 147 -3.46 8.25 -10.98
C GLY A 147 -2.24 7.35 -11.20
N LEU A 148 -2.04 6.83 -12.39
CA LEU A 148 -0.85 6.04 -12.72
C LEU A 148 0.43 6.90 -12.69
N GLN A 149 0.36 8.18 -13.11
CA GLN A 149 1.49 9.10 -12.99
C GLN A 149 1.84 9.36 -11.51
N ILE A 150 0.83 9.50 -10.65
CA ILE A 150 1.03 9.62 -9.19
C ILE A 150 1.70 8.35 -8.65
N MET A 151 1.31 7.15 -9.09
CA MET A 151 1.94 5.89 -8.68
C MET A 151 3.41 5.83 -9.11
N ARG A 152 3.74 6.28 -10.30
CA ARG A 152 5.13 6.38 -10.78
C ARG A 152 5.94 7.39 -9.95
N SER A 153 5.35 8.56 -9.65
CA SER A 153 5.97 9.57 -8.78
C SER A 153 6.25 9.02 -7.39
N LEU A 154 5.28 8.29 -6.80
CA LEU A 154 5.46 7.61 -5.53
C LEU A 154 6.61 6.59 -5.58
N GLY A 155 6.66 5.77 -6.63
CA GLY A 155 7.74 4.79 -6.81
C GLY A 155 9.12 5.43 -6.88
N ASN A 156 9.25 6.54 -7.61
CA ASN A 156 10.52 7.29 -7.69
C ASN A 156 10.90 7.91 -6.35
N ASN A 157 9.96 8.51 -5.63
CA ASN A 157 10.23 9.12 -4.31
C ASN A 157 10.56 8.07 -3.25
N MET A 158 9.94 6.90 -3.31
CA MET A 158 10.28 5.78 -2.42
C MET A 158 11.66 5.21 -2.74
N ALA A 159 12.08 5.21 -4.00
CA ALA A 159 13.40 4.77 -4.42
C ALA A 159 14.51 5.71 -3.96
N TRP A 160 14.25 7.01 -3.97
CA TRP A 160 15.18 8.05 -3.49
C TRP A 160 15.41 7.95 -1.99
#